data_c6cb1195e792330b10325f5c77959016
#
_entry.id   c6cb1195e792330b10325f5c77959016
#
_cell.length_a   1.000
_cell.length_b   1.000
_cell.length_c   1.000
_cell.angle_alpha   90.00
_cell.angle_beta   90.00
_cell.angle_gamma   90.00
#
_symmetry.space_group_name_H-M   'P 1'
#
loop_
_entity.id
_entity.type
_entity.pdbx_description
1 polymer ?
#
loop_
_entity_poly.entity_id
_entity_poly.type
_entity_poly.pdbx_seq_one_letter_code
_entity_poly.pdbx_strand_id
1 'polypeptide(L)'
;MKKTLLGFLLILFTSSLALSQSDDWKNKKATEFNSELHLNKNNVNFGLGYGVIAINANTTYQRLKAHQKIYSVWSAGLSYLFVGFFSDDHIFIPSLRYGIMTGIDKKHHFEINAGPQLLVGIYNDRLDFAASEFDFGFNVGYRMQKPQGSKIFRTGVGYPELLYVGLGFSF
;
A
#
# COMPACT_ATOMS: atom_id res chain seq x y z
N MET A 1 10.61 -17.24 -18.67
CA MET A 1 9.84 -16.63 -17.59
C MET A 1 9.75 -15.08 -17.63
N LYS A 2 10.74 -14.31 -18.14
CA LYS A 2 10.68 -12.82 -18.19
C LYS A 2 9.60 -12.23 -19.12
N LYS A 3 9.23 -12.93 -20.20
CA LYS A 3 8.27 -12.43 -21.20
C LYS A 3 6.79 -12.52 -20.77
N THR A 4 6.45 -13.47 -19.90
CA THR A 4 5.09 -13.66 -19.37
C THR A 4 4.72 -12.63 -18.30
N LEU A 5 5.69 -12.18 -17.51
CA LEU A 5 5.48 -11.18 -16.48
C LEU A 5 5.15 -9.79 -17.07
N LEU A 6 5.81 -9.44 -18.17
CA LEU A 6 5.59 -8.17 -18.87
C LEU A 6 4.19 -8.10 -19.49
N GLY A 7 3.67 -9.22 -20.00
CA GLY A 7 2.31 -9.32 -20.54
C GLY A 7 1.24 -9.11 -19.48
N PHE A 8 1.43 -9.67 -18.28
CA PHE A 8 0.50 -9.50 -17.16
C PHE A 8 0.46 -8.06 -16.64
N LEU A 9 1.62 -7.40 -16.59
CA LEU A 9 1.72 -5.99 -16.20
C LEU A 9 1.00 -5.07 -17.18
N LEU A 10 1.11 -5.36 -18.49
CA LEU A 10 0.45 -4.57 -19.54
C LEU A 10 -1.08 -4.69 -19.47
N ILE A 11 -1.60 -5.90 -19.19
CA ILE A 11 -3.04 -6.16 -19.06
C ILE A 11 -3.62 -5.43 -17.84
N LEU A 12 -2.92 -5.40 -16.71
CA LEU A 12 -3.34 -4.66 -15.53
C LEU A 12 -3.33 -3.14 -15.75
N PHE A 13 -2.37 -2.62 -16.52
CA PHE A 13 -2.29 -1.19 -16.84
C PHE A 13 -3.39 -0.75 -17.81
N THR A 14 -3.70 -1.55 -18.84
CA THR A 14 -4.75 -1.23 -19.82
C THR A 14 -6.15 -1.35 -19.22
N SER A 15 -6.39 -2.30 -18.31
CA SER A 15 -7.67 -2.42 -17.62
C SER A 15 -7.93 -1.25 -16.65
N SER A 16 -6.90 -0.70 -16.02
CA SER A 16 -7.05 0.48 -15.15
C SER A 16 -7.33 1.77 -15.93
N LEU A 17 -6.79 1.91 -17.14
CA LEU A 17 -7.08 3.03 -18.04
C LEU A 17 -8.50 2.97 -18.63
N ALA A 18 -8.98 1.78 -18.99
CA ALA A 18 -10.33 1.58 -19.52
C ALA A 18 -11.42 1.88 -18.46
N LEU A 19 -11.16 1.54 -17.19
CA LEU A 19 -12.06 1.89 -16.08
C LEU A 19 -12.09 3.39 -15.78
N SER A 20 -11.00 4.11 -16.07
CA SER A 20 -10.91 5.57 -15.87
C SER A 20 -11.70 6.37 -16.91
N GLN A 21 -11.87 5.86 -18.13
CA GLN A 21 -12.55 6.58 -19.21
C GLN A 21 -14.07 6.40 -19.25
N SER A 22 -14.62 5.38 -18.57
CA SER A 22 -16.06 5.11 -18.62
C SER A 22 -16.91 5.97 -17.67
N ASP A 23 -16.30 6.77 -16.79
CA ASP A 23 -17.00 7.45 -15.70
C ASP A 23 -17.52 8.85 -16.01
N ASP A 24 -17.13 9.45 -17.12
CA ASP A 24 -17.41 10.87 -17.37
C ASP A 24 -18.87 11.18 -17.74
N TRP A 25 -19.64 10.24 -18.26
CA TRP A 25 -21.03 10.49 -18.68
C TRP A 25 -22.08 10.13 -17.61
N LYS A 26 -21.75 9.32 -16.60
CA LYS A 26 -22.64 8.95 -15.49
C LYS A 26 -22.62 9.93 -14.32
N ASN A 27 -21.65 10.82 -14.28
CA ASN A 27 -21.39 11.70 -13.13
C ASN A 27 -22.36 12.88 -12.95
N LYS A 28 -23.30 13.13 -13.87
CA LYS A 28 -24.26 14.25 -13.71
C LYS A 28 -25.42 14.00 -12.76
N LYS A 29 -25.62 12.77 -12.26
CA LYS A 29 -26.71 12.43 -11.31
C LYS A 29 -26.23 11.97 -9.92
N ALA A 30 -24.92 11.92 -9.67
CA ALA A 30 -24.36 11.47 -8.40
C ALA A 30 -23.84 12.62 -7.51
N THR A 31 -24.21 13.86 -7.78
CA THR A 31 -23.64 15.07 -7.16
C THR A 31 -24.21 15.41 -5.77
N GLU A 32 -25.03 14.56 -5.20
CA GLU A 32 -25.40 14.65 -3.78
C GLU A 32 -24.93 13.44 -2.98
N PHE A 33 -23.75 12.95 -3.24
CA PHE A 33 -23.10 12.00 -2.34
C PHE A 33 -22.56 12.83 -1.15
N ASN A 34 -23.18 12.65 0.02
CA ASN A 34 -22.84 13.34 1.27
C ASN A 34 -21.34 13.38 1.47
N SER A 35 -20.72 14.53 1.23
CA SER A 35 -19.28 14.76 1.41
C SER A 35 -18.80 14.51 2.85
N GLU A 36 -19.75 14.45 3.79
CA GLU A 36 -19.53 14.22 5.21
C GLU A 36 -19.17 12.77 5.58
N LEU A 37 -19.37 11.81 4.67
CA LEU A 37 -19.13 10.38 4.94
C LEU A 37 -17.81 9.84 4.37
N HIS A 38 -17.02 10.67 3.69
CA HIS A 38 -15.78 10.23 3.08
C HIS A 38 -14.60 10.24 4.04
N LEU A 39 -13.68 9.29 3.84
CA LEU A 39 -12.38 9.30 4.49
C LEU A 39 -11.53 10.46 3.97
N ASN A 40 -10.65 10.98 4.82
CA ASN A 40 -9.65 11.96 4.41
C ASN A 40 -8.76 11.39 3.31
N LYS A 41 -8.39 12.24 2.33
CA LYS A 41 -7.69 11.82 1.12
C LYS A 41 -6.26 11.39 1.37
N ASN A 42 -5.58 12.03 2.32
CA ASN A 42 -4.16 11.82 2.58
C ASN A 42 -3.97 11.14 3.92
N ASN A 43 -3.06 10.19 3.96
CA ASN A 43 -2.78 9.42 5.16
C ASN A 43 -1.29 9.17 5.29
N VAL A 44 -0.80 9.20 6.52
CA VAL A 44 0.54 8.73 6.88
C VAL A 44 0.38 7.60 7.89
N ASN A 45 1.02 6.49 7.62
CA ASN A 45 0.95 5.30 8.46
C ASN A 45 2.37 4.89 8.87
N PHE A 46 2.49 4.43 10.10
CA PHE A 46 3.68 3.82 10.66
C PHE A 46 3.32 2.40 11.06
N GLY A 47 4.14 1.45 10.72
CA GLY A 47 3.87 0.04 10.97
C GLY A 47 5.08 -0.73 11.42
N LEU A 48 4.79 -1.83 12.08
CA LEU A 48 5.74 -2.89 12.39
C LEU A 48 5.26 -4.15 11.70
N GLY A 49 6.18 -4.84 11.06
CA GLY A 49 5.95 -6.13 10.44
C GLY A 49 6.86 -7.20 11.03
N TYR A 50 6.39 -8.42 10.98
CA TYR A 50 7.15 -9.59 11.37
C TYR A 50 7.19 -10.58 10.22
N GLY A 51 8.39 -11.00 9.85
CA GLY A 51 8.67 -12.10 8.94
C GLY A 51 9.17 -13.32 9.71
N VAL A 52 9.46 -14.42 9.03
CA VAL A 52 9.95 -15.65 9.68
C VAL A 52 11.23 -15.43 10.47
N ILE A 53 12.13 -14.58 9.95
CA ILE A 53 13.47 -14.32 10.54
C ILE A 53 13.78 -12.82 10.62
N ALA A 54 12.80 -11.94 10.40
CA ALA A 54 13.05 -10.52 10.25
C ALA A 54 11.98 -9.67 10.91
N ILE A 55 12.38 -8.51 11.42
CA ILE A 55 11.49 -7.45 11.89
C ILE A 55 11.54 -6.30 10.90
N ASN A 56 10.39 -5.78 10.56
CA ASN A 56 10.24 -4.66 9.64
C ASN A 56 9.63 -3.46 10.34
N ALA A 57 10.22 -2.29 10.17
CA ALA A 57 9.59 -1.02 10.52
C ALA A 57 9.30 -0.25 9.23
N ASN A 58 8.08 0.21 9.05
CA ASN A 58 7.69 0.90 7.84
C ASN A 58 6.98 2.22 8.09
N THR A 59 7.14 3.13 7.14
CA THR A 59 6.34 4.33 7.02
C THR A 59 5.75 4.40 5.62
N THR A 60 4.48 4.79 5.52
CA THR A 60 3.77 4.80 4.24
C THR A 60 2.88 6.02 4.15
N TYR A 61 3.06 6.80 3.09
CA TYR A 61 2.10 7.81 2.66
C TYR A 61 1.09 7.18 1.72
N GLN A 62 -0.19 7.49 1.91
CA GLN A 62 -1.27 6.99 1.06
C GLN A 62 -2.18 8.13 0.62
N ARG A 63 -2.62 8.06 -0.63
CA ARG A 63 -3.65 8.93 -1.18
C ARG A 63 -4.85 8.10 -1.60
N LEU A 64 -6.02 8.44 -1.07
CA LEU A 64 -7.29 7.79 -1.36
C LEU A 64 -8.06 8.57 -2.41
N LYS A 65 -8.68 7.85 -3.34
CA LYS A 65 -9.67 8.39 -4.28
C LYS A 65 -10.96 7.57 -4.16
N ALA A 66 -12.03 8.23 -3.76
CA ALA A 66 -13.34 7.60 -3.60
C ALA A 66 -13.97 7.29 -4.96
N HIS A 67 -14.59 6.12 -5.07
CA HIS A 67 -15.48 5.68 -6.13
C HIS A 67 -16.83 5.31 -5.50
N GLN A 68 -17.79 4.84 -6.25
CA GLN A 68 -19.16 4.59 -5.74
C GLN A 68 -19.23 3.65 -4.51
N LYS A 69 -18.41 2.60 -4.46
CA LYS A 69 -18.45 1.58 -3.38
C LYS A 69 -17.08 1.27 -2.78
N ILE A 70 -16.03 1.76 -3.38
CA ILE A 70 -14.64 1.46 -3.01
C ILE A 70 -13.77 2.70 -3.07
N TYR A 71 -12.60 2.64 -2.44
CA TYR A 71 -11.52 3.59 -2.66
C TYR A 71 -10.44 2.93 -3.50
N SER A 72 -9.85 3.67 -4.42
CA SER A 72 -8.52 3.36 -4.92
C SER A 72 -7.47 3.99 -4.00
N VAL A 73 -6.38 3.27 -3.79
CA VAL A 73 -5.33 3.63 -2.84
C VAL A 73 -4.00 3.68 -3.59
N TRP A 74 -3.38 4.85 -3.64
CA TRP A 74 -1.99 5.02 -4.05
C TRP A 74 -1.13 5.14 -2.81
N SER A 75 -0.05 4.40 -2.75
CA SER A 75 0.86 4.44 -1.59
C SER A 75 2.32 4.48 -2.02
N ALA A 76 3.08 5.34 -1.34
CA ALA A 76 4.53 5.37 -1.39
C ALA A 76 5.05 5.05 0.01
N GLY A 77 5.95 4.10 0.13
CA GLY A 77 6.43 3.62 1.42
C GLY A 77 7.93 3.44 1.46
N LEU A 78 8.46 3.52 2.66
CA LEU A 78 9.82 3.14 2.99
C LEU A 78 9.76 2.15 4.15
N SER A 79 10.35 0.98 3.95
CA SER A 79 10.48 -0.03 4.98
C SER A 79 11.95 -0.27 5.30
N TYR A 80 12.22 -0.54 6.56
CA TYR A 80 13.51 -0.96 7.05
C TYR A 80 13.38 -2.36 7.63
N LEU A 81 14.07 -3.31 7.04
CA LEU A 81 14.05 -4.71 7.42
C LEU A 81 15.35 -5.05 8.16
N PHE A 82 15.20 -5.52 9.37
CA PHE A 82 16.27 -6.08 10.17
C PHE A 82 16.18 -7.62 10.14
N VAL A 83 17.16 -8.26 9.52
CA VAL A 83 17.26 -9.73 9.42
C VAL A 83 18.18 -10.20 10.54
N GLY A 84 17.66 -10.24 11.74
CA GLY A 84 18.52 -10.27 12.89
C GLY A 84 18.29 -11.36 13.93
N PHE A 85 18.47 -12.65 13.61
CA PHE A 85 18.95 -13.58 14.62
C PHE A 85 20.25 -14.28 14.19
N PHE A 86 20.65 -14.16 12.93
CA PHE A 86 21.76 -14.91 12.35
C PHE A 86 22.70 -14.06 11.45
N SER A 87 22.30 -12.83 11.14
CA SER A 87 23.14 -11.90 10.36
C SER A 87 22.81 -10.45 10.74
N ASP A 88 23.81 -9.58 10.71
CA ASP A 88 23.65 -8.14 10.91
C ASP A 88 23.20 -7.44 9.61
N ASP A 89 22.38 -8.11 8.78
CA ASP A 89 21.95 -7.56 7.51
C ASP A 89 20.80 -6.58 7.70
N HIS A 90 20.96 -5.43 7.11
CA HIS A 90 19.97 -4.36 7.09
C HIS A 90 19.53 -4.11 5.65
N ILE A 91 18.22 -4.02 5.40
CA ILE A 91 17.67 -3.80 4.07
C ILE A 91 16.69 -2.63 4.11
N PHE A 92 16.90 -1.65 3.23
CA PHE A 92 15.91 -0.61 2.94
C PHE A 92 15.05 -1.01 1.76
N ILE A 93 13.73 -0.78 1.87
CA ILE A 93 12.76 -1.19 0.85
C ILE A 93 11.86 0.00 0.51
N PRO A 94 12.27 0.93 -0.39
CA PRO A 94 11.35 1.87 -1.00
C PRO A 94 10.34 1.13 -1.86
N SER A 95 9.08 1.54 -1.77
CA SER A 95 7.97 0.88 -2.47
C SER A 95 6.94 1.86 -2.99
N LEU A 96 6.33 1.52 -4.14
CA LEU A 96 5.16 2.18 -4.68
C LEU A 96 4.08 1.12 -4.89
N ARG A 97 2.90 1.32 -4.32
CA ARG A 97 1.81 0.34 -4.40
C ARG A 97 0.52 1.01 -4.83
N TYR A 98 -0.28 0.27 -5.56
CA TYR A 98 -1.64 0.63 -5.90
C TYR A 98 -2.58 -0.47 -5.41
N GLY A 99 -3.77 -0.08 -4.96
CA GLY A 99 -4.73 -1.04 -4.48
C GLY A 99 -6.14 -0.49 -4.36
N ILE A 100 -6.97 -1.31 -3.75
CA ILE A 100 -8.37 -1.00 -3.49
C ILE A 100 -8.69 -1.22 -2.00
N MET A 101 -9.67 -0.46 -1.53
CA MET A 101 -10.19 -0.55 -0.18
C MET A 101 -11.71 -0.47 -0.22
N THR A 102 -12.39 -1.32 0.54
CA THR A 102 -13.85 -1.41 0.59
C THR A 102 -14.47 -0.49 1.65
N GLY A 103 -15.80 -0.28 1.57
CA GLY A 103 -16.59 0.31 2.65
C GLY A 103 -16.50 1.82 2.77
N ILE A 104 -16.99 2.55 1.76
CA ILE A 104 -16.91 4.02 1.67
C ILE A 104 -17.47 4.76 2.89
N ASP A 105 -18.58 4.30 3.42
CA ASP A 105 -19.33 4.93 4.52
C ASP A 105 -19.16 4.23 5.88
N LYS A 106 -18.17 3.34 5.99
CA LYS A 106 -17.96 2.48 7.15
C LYS A 106 -16.71 2.87 7.93
N LYS A 107 -16.63 2.39 9.14
CA LYS A 107 -15.44 2.47 9.99
C LYS A 107 -14.42 1.36 9.69
N HIS A 108 -14.89 0.28 9.10
CA HIS A 108 -14.16 -0.98 8.92
C HIS A 108 -13.97 -1.23 7.43
N HIS A 109 -12.73 -1.40 7.01
CA HIS A 109 -12.36 -1.55 5.61
C HIS A 109 -11.49 -2.78 5.44
N PHE A 110 -11.66 -3.44 4.32
CA PHE A 110 -10.74 -4.43 3.81
C PHE A 110 -9.91 -3.78 2.70
N GLU A 111 -8.59 -3.93 2.74
CA GLU A 111 -7.69 -3.36 1.73
C GLU A 111 -6.77 -4.41 1.13
N ILE A 112 -6.48 -4.23 -0.15
CA ILE A 112 -5.48 -5.00 -0.88
C ILE A 112 -4.66 -4.02 -1.72
N ASN A 113 -3.34 -4.11 -1.62
CA ASN A 113 -2.40 -3.27 -2.34
C ASN A 113 -1.25 -4.11 -2.88
N ALA A 114 -0.74 -3.75 -4.05
CA ALA A 114 0.41 -4.42 -4.64
C ALA A 114 1.21 -3.43 -5.51
N GLY A 115 2.49 -3.70 -5.70
CA GLY A 115 3.32 -2.88 -6.58
C GLY A 115 4.81 -3.13 -6.44
N PRO A 116 5.61 -2.41 -7.23
CA PRO A 116 7.05 -2.56 -7.25
C PRO A 116 7.70 -2.09 -5.95
N GLN A 117 8.77 -2.74 -5.60
CA GLN A 117 9.66 -2.38 -4.51
C GLN A 117 11.12 -2.66 -4.89
N LEU A 118 12.03 -1.96 -4.26
CA LEU A 118 13.46 -2.13 -4.45
C LEU A 118 14.08 -2.54 -3.11
N LEU A 119 14.77 -3.66 -3.07
CA LEU A 119 15.53 -4.08 -1.89
C LEU A 119 16.94 -3.54 -2.00
N VAL A 120 17.38 -2.73 -1.05
CA VAL A 120 18.71 -2.12 -1.01
C VAL A 120 19.40 -2.58 0.25
N GLY A 121 20.42 -3.42 0.12
CA GLY A 121 21.23 -3.92 1.23
C GLY A 121 22.13 -2.86 1.82
N ILE A 122 22.40 -2.94 3.13
CA ILE A 122 23.45 -2.19 3.82
C ILE A 122 24.46 -3.19 4.31
N TYR A 123 25.68 -3.04 3.82
CA TYR A 123 26.82 -3.85 4.24
C TYR A 123 27.93 -2.94 4.78
N ASN A 124 28.50 -3.29 5.92
CA ASN A 124 29.58 -2.51 6.56
C ASN A 124 29.22 -1.00 6.69
N ASP A 125 28.02 -0.70 7.16
CA ASP A 125 27.50 0.67 7.33
C ASP A 125 27.45 1.51 6.04
N ARG A 126 27.46 0.86 4.86
CA ARG A 126 27.33 1.52 3.56
C ARG A 126 26.18 0.96 2.77
N LEU A 127 25.45 1.86 2.11
CA LEU A 127 24.43 1.48 1.14
C LEU A 127 25.11 0.84 -0.08
N ASP A 128 24.83 -0.42 -0.32
CA ASP A 128 25.33 -1.13 -1.50
C ASP A 128 24.21 -1.22 -2.56
N PHE A 129 24.24 -0.28 -3.49
CA PHE A 129 23.31 -0.29 -4.62
C PHE A 129 23.61 -1.40 -5.65
N ALA A 130 24.81 -1.98 -5.63
CA ALA A 130 25.14 -3.11 -6.48
C ALA A 130 24.43 -4.41 -6.04
N ALA A 131 24.06 -4.49 -4.77
CA ALA A 131 23.25 -5.59 -4.22
C ALA A 131 21.73 -5.28 -4.25
N SER A 132 21.27 -4.29 -5.02
CA SER A 132 19.86 -3.96 -5.10
C SER A 132 19.10 -4.96 -5.98
N GLU A 133 17.96 -5.39 -5.50
CA GLU A 133 17.06 -6.31 -6.21
C GLU A 133 15.70 -5.66 -6.40
N PHE A 134 15.20 -5.70 -7.63
CA PHE A 134 13.85 -5.28 -7.95
C PHE A 134 12.86 -6.41 -7.69
N ASP A 135 11.85 -6.12 -6.91
CA ASP A 135 10.87 -7.09 -6.45
C ASP A 135 9.44 -6.52 -6.50
N PHE A 136 8.45 -7.34 -6.19
CA PHE A 136 7.04 -6.98 -6.20
C PHE A 136 6.40 -7.29 -4.85
N GLY A 137 6.04 -6.23 -4.14
CA GLY A 137 5.39 -6.35 -2.83
C GLY A 137 3.87 -6.34 -2.92
N PHE A 138 3.22 -6.96 -1.97
CA PHE A 138 1.77 -6.90 -1.80
C PHE A 138 1.39 -6.91 -0.33
N ASN A 139 0.20 -6.42 -0.02
CA ASN A 139 -0.44 -6.63 1.27
C ASN A 139 -1.96 -6.77 1.14
N VAL A 140 -2.51 -7.56 2.05
CA VAL A 140 -3.94 -7.77 2.24
C VAL A 140 -4.22 -7.56 3.71
N GLY A 141 -5.18 -6.70 4.04
CA GLY A 141 -5.39 -6.37 5.42
C GLY A 141 -6.74 -5.73 5.75
N TYR A 142 -6.84 -5.49 7.02
CA TYR A 142 -7.95 -4.80 7.64
C TYR A 142 -7.49 -3.42 8.10
N ARG A 143 -8.35 -2.43 7.85
CA ARG A 143 -8.15 -1.05 8.25
C ARG A 143 -9.36 -0.56 9.04
N MET A 144 -9.10 0.10 10.15
CA MET A 144 -10.11 0.79 10.92
C MET A 144 -9.83 2.29 10.86
N GLN A 145 -10.75 3.03 10.25
CA GLN A 145 -10.69 4.48 10.14
C GLN A 145 -12.13 5.01 10.07
N LYS A 146 -12.50 5.93 10.96
CA LYS A 146 -13.80 6.59 10.90
C LYS A 146 -13.83 7.61 9.76
N PRO A 147 -14.98 7.80 9.07
CA PRO A 147 -15.17 8.94 8.20
C PRO A 147 -14.79 10.24 8.94
N GLN A 148 -14.03 11.12 8.26
CA GLN A 148 -13.47 12.36 8.85
C GLN A 148 -12.59 12.16 10.10
N GLY A 149 -12.38 10.92 10.54
CA GLY A 149 -11.50 10.62 11.68
C GLY A 149 -10.03 10.70 11.28
N SER A 150 -9.21 11.28 12.16
CA SER A 150 -7.77 11.41 11.93
C SER A 150 -6.97 10.14 12.24
N LYS A 151 -7.51 9.23 13.04
CA LYS A 151 -6.78 8.03 13.51
C LYS A 151 -7.04 6.83 12.62
N ILE A 152 -5.98 6.11 12.31
CA ILE A 152 -5.99 4.90 11.48
C ILE A 152 -5.34 3.77 12.28
N PHE A 153 -5.97 2.60 12.24
CA PHE A 153 -5.36 1.34 12.66
C PHE A 153 -5.38 0.38 11.47
N ARG A 154 -4.28 -0.35 11.24
CA ARG A 154 -4.14 -1.32 10.15
C ARG A 154 -3.51 -2.60 10.67
N THR A 155 -3.94 -3.74 10.15
CA THR A 155 -3.31 -5.03 10.37
C THR A 155 -3.56 -5.95 9.19
N GLY A 156 -2.66 -6.87 8.94
CA GLY A 156 -2.82 -7.78 7.81
C GLY A 156 -1.61 -8.65 7.56
N VAL A 157 -1.60 -9.20 6.35
CA VAL A 157 -0.52 -10.06 5.85
C VAL A 157 0.00 -9.49 4.53
N GLY A 158 1.23 -9.77 4.20
CA GLY A 158 1.81 -9.28 2.96
C GLY A 158 3.21 -9.82 2.68
N TYR A 159 3.86 -9.20 1.72
CA TYR A 159 5.25 -9.43 1.39
C TYR A 159 5.94 -8.06 1.16
N PRO A 160 7.09 -7.82 1.76
CA PRO A 160 7.98 -8.77 2.47
C PRO A 160 7.57 -9.08 3.92
N GLU A 161 6.63 -8.36 4.51
CA GLU A 161 6.13 -8.63 5.84
C GLU A 161 5.10 -9.78 5.80
N LEU A 162 5.28 -10.85 6.57
CA LEU A 162 4.26 -11.89 6.69
C LEU A 162 3.06 -11.39 7.49
N LEU A 163 3.31 -10.71 8.59
CA LEU A 163 2.29 -10.08 9.43
C LEU A 163 2.66 -8.62 9.65
N TYR A 164 1.71 -7.71 9.62
CA TYR A 164 1.94 -6.31 9.98
C TYR A 164 0.84 -5.75 10.88
N VAL A 165 1.22 -4.79 11.69
CA VAL A 165 0.34 -3.93 12.44
C VAL A 165 0.83 -2.48 12.30
N GLY A 166 -0.10 -1.53 12.19
CA GLY A 166 0.25 -0.14 12.00
C GLY A 166 -0.78 0.82 12.57
N LEU A 167 -0.28 2.00 12.89
CA LEU A 167 -1.06 3.17 13.30
C LEU A 167 -0.79 4.28 12.30
N GLY A 168 -1.77 5.17 12.12
CA GLY A 168 -1.61 6.27 11.18
C GLY A 168 -2.54 7.44 11.49
N PHE A 169 -2.31 8.49 10.70
CA PHE A 169 -3.09 9.72 10.74
C PHE A 169 -3.56 10.10 9.34
N SER A 170 -4.77 10.63 9.27
CA SER A 170 -5.37 11.13 8.03
C SER A 170 -5.67 12.62 8.14
N PHE A 171 -5.51 13.33 7.01
CA PHE A 171 -5.69 14.78 6.87
C PHE A 171 -6.11 15.17 5.45
#